data_1e9088330dc1bb4864cfaec238484a99
#
_entry.id   1e9088330dc1bb4864cfaec238484a99
#
_cell.length_a   1.000
_cell.length_b   1.000
_cell.length_c   1.000
_cell.angle_alpha   90.00
_cell.angle_beta   90.00
_cell.angle_gamma   90.00
#
_symmetry.space_group_name_H-M   'P 1'
#
loop_
_entity.id
_entity.type
_entity.pdbx_description
1 polymer ?
#
loop_
_entity_poly.entity_id
_entity_poly.type
_entity_poly.pdbx_seq_one_letter_code
_entity_poly.pdbx_strand_id
1 'polypeptide(L)'
;MAVLRSLAWKGVPPDLRPIVWPILLGYLPPTAALRTSTLARKRAEYASGVERAFRRESLDRAAWHQIRIDVPRTNPGLRLWQQAETQRALERILYVWAIRHPASGYVQGINDLVTPFFEVCLSAYTDTDPETFELASLPQYVREALEADTFWCMSRLLDGIQDNYIFAQPGILRQLSVMSDVVQRMDPELHAHLAEQGVEYMQFSFRWMNCLLMREMSVKSIIRIWDTYLAEGADSFAGFHPFVCAVFLHRWREALLTMDFQGMIMFLQSLPTQHWSDKDAEMLLSEAFMYKSLFGNSAHIGS
;
A
#
# COMPACT_ATOMS: atom_id res chain seq x y z
N MET A 1 -15.14 14.86 -9.57
CA MET A 1 -14.03 14.34 -8.72
C MET A 1 -14.06 14.85 -7.29
N ALA A 2 -14.22 16.16 -7.03
CA ALA A 2 -14.21 16.69 -5.65
C ALA A 2 -15.27 16.03 -4.74
N VAL A 3 -16.51 15.91 -5.20
CA VAL A 3 -17.59 15.23 -4.44
C VAL A 3 -17.27 13.76 -4.17
N LEU A 4 -16.75 13.03 -5.18
CA LEU A 4 -16.37 11.62 -5.00
C LEU A 4 -15.26 11.47 -3.95
N ARG A 5 -14.23 12.33 -3.97
CA ARG A 5 -13.16 12.34 -2.97
C ARG A 5 -13.70 12.63 -1.57
N SER A 6 -14.55 13.66 -1.43
CA SER A 6 -15.15 13.99 -0.12
C SER A 6 -15.98 12.85 0.48
N LEU A 7 -16.72 12.10 -0.36
CA LEU A 7 -17.47 10.94 0.09
C LEU A 7 -16.56 9.76 0.44
N ALA A 8 -15.57 9.46 -0.42
CA ALA A 8 -14.64 8.36 -0.24
C ALA A 8 -13.72 8.52 0.98
N TRP A 9 -13.48 9.75 1.42
CA TRP A 9 -12.63 10.04 2.57
C TRP A 9 -13.12 9.36 3.87
N LYS A 10 -14.43 9.26 4.03
CA LYS A 10 -15.06 8.59 5.18
C LYS A 10 -15.14 7.07 5.06
N GLY A 11 -14.58 6.52 4.00
CA GLY A 11 -14.65 5.09 3.64
C GLY A 11 -15.57 4.87 2.44
N VAL A 12 -15.18 3.91 1.61
CA VAL A 12 -15.95 3.49 0.43
C VAL A 12 -16.68 2.20 0.77
N PRO A 13 -18.00 2.08 0.53
CA PRO A 13 -18.70 0.82 0.67
C PRO A 13 -18.00 -0.31 -0.09
N PRO A 14 -17.88 -1.52 0.47
CA PRO A 14 -17.11 -2.62 -0.13
C PRO A 14 -17.50 -2.93 -1.58
N ASP A 15 -18.78 -2.94 -1.88
CA ASP A 15 -19.35 -3.19 -3.22
C ASP A 15 -19.01 -2.10 -4.24
N LEU A 16 -18.68 -0.89 -3.80
CA LEU A 16 -18.32 0.24 -4.65
C LEU A 16 -16.81 0.39 -4.86
N ARG A 17 -15.97 -0.21 -4.00
CA ARG A 17 -14.50 -0.10 -4.12
C ARG A 17 -13.97 -0.52 -5.48
N PRO A 18 -14.46 -1.61 -6.11
CA PRO A 18 -13.95 -2.06 -7.42
C PRO A 18 -14.13 -1.03 -8.56
N ILE A 19 -15.02 -0.07 -8.39
CA ILE A 19 -15.22 1.01 -9.37
C ILE A 19 -14.64 2.35 -8.88
N VAL A 20 -14.75 2.64 -7.59
CA VAL A 20 -14.32 3.93 -7.01
C VAL A 20 -12.79 4.03 -6.98
N TRP A 21 -12.09 3.00 -6.54
CA TRP A 21 -10.63 3.00 -6.47
C TRP A 21 -9.96 3.22 -7.83
N PRO A 22 -10.32 2.49 -8.91
CA PRO A 22 -9.79 2.75 -10.24
C PRO A 22 -10.05 4.17 -10.75
N ILE A 23 -11.19 4.78 -10.38
CA ILE A 23 -11.49 6.17 -10.75
C ILE A 23 -10.61 7.14 -9.96
N LEU A 24 -10.46 6.96 -8.66
CA LEU A 24 -9.62 7.81 -7.81
C LEU A 24 -8.14 7.75 -8.20
N LEU A 25 -7.66 6.58 -8.62
CA LEU A 25 -6.31 6.34 -9.15
C LEU A 25 -6.11 6.92 -10.57
N GLY A 26 -7.18 7.31 -11.26
CA GLY A 26 -7.11 7.73 -12.66
C GLY A 26 -6.83 6.58 -13.63
N TYR A 27 -7.03 5.33 -13.21
CA TYR A 27 -7.04 4.17 -14.11
C TYR A 27 -8.31 4.15 -14.95
N LEU A 28 -9.47 4.37 -14.34
CA LEU A 28 -10.75 4.51 -15.05
C LEU A 28 -11.18 5.98 -15.14
N PRO A 29 -11.79 6.37 -16.29
CA PRO A 29 -12.35 7.71 -16.43
C PRO A 29 -13.61 7.86 -15.56
N PRO A 30 -13.88 9.09 -15.03
CA PRO A 30 -15.13 9.39 -14.33
C PRO A 30 -16.37 9.15 -15.21
N THR A 31 -16.27 9.42 -16.51
CA THR A 31 -17.36 9.25 -17.49
C THR A 31 -17.64 7.78 -17.74
N ALA A 32 -18.82 7.31 -17.33
CA ALA A 32 -19.19 5.89 -17.41
C ALA A 32 -19.12 5.32 -18.84
N ALA A 33 -19.56 6.08 -19.85
CA ALA A 33 -19.55 5.66 -21.25
C ALA A 33 -18.16 5.27 -21.79
N LEU A 34 -17.09 5.78 -21.20
CA LEU A 34 -15.71 5.52 -21.63
C LEU A 34 -15.05 4.35 -20.89
N ARG A 35 -15.67 3.83 -19.83
CA ARG A 35 -15.02 2.81 -18.96
C ARG A 35 -14.83 1.48 -19.66
N THR A 36 -15.84 0.99 -20.38
CA THR A 36 -15.77 -0.31 -21.08
C THR A 36 -14.65 -0.32 -22.12
N SER A 37 -14.56 0.71 -22.95
CA SER A 37 -13.48 0.81 -23.95
C SER A 37 -12.10 0.97 -23.31
N THR A 38 -12.01 1.71 -22.21
CA THR A 38 -10.76 1.86 -21.44
C THR A 38 -10.31 0.54 -20.85
N LEU A 39 -11.22 -0.23 -20.22
CA LEU A 39 -10.92 -1.55 -19.67
C LEU A 39 -10.43 -2.50 -20.76
N ALA A 40 -11.17 -2.62 -21.88
CA ALA A 40 -10.79 -3.50 -22.99
C ALA A 40 -9.38 -3.20 -23.50
N ARG A 41 -9.08 -1.93 -23.76
CA ARG A 41 -7.77 -1.48 -24.22
C ARG A 41 -6.66 -1.76 -23.20
N LYS A 42 -6.90 -1.44 -21.93
CA LYS A 42 -5.90 -1.58 -20.86
C LYS A 42 -5.61 -3.04 -20.50
N ARG A 43 -6.62 -3.88 -20.51
CA ARG A 43 -6.46 -5.33 -20.30
C ARG A 43 -5.70 -5.97 -21.47
N ALA A 44 -5.97 -5.58 -22.72
CA ALA A 44 -5.20 -6.02 -23.89
C ALA A 44 -3.73 -5.53 -23.85
N GLU A 45 -3.50 -4.29 -23.39
CA GLU A 45 -2.14 -3.75 -23.19
C GLU A 45 -1.36 -4.57 -22.15
N TYR A 46 -1.99 -4.94 -21.04
CA TYR A 46 -1.39 -5.79 -20.02
C TYR A 46 -1.07 -7.19 -20.56
N ALA A 47 -2.03 -7.85 -21.20
CA ALA A 47 -1.83 -9.18 -21.81
C ALA A 47 -0.64 -9.20 -22.77
N SER A 48 -0.54 -8.21 -23.66
CA SER A 48 0.60 -8.04 -24.56
C SER A 48 1.92 -7.77 -23.80
N GLY A 49 1.83 -7.09 -22.65
CA GLY A 49 2.95 -6.87 -21.73
C GLY A 49 3.48 -8.18 -21.14
N VAL A 50 2.57 -9.04 -20.66
CA VAL A 50 2.90 -10.38 -20.16
C VAL A 50 3.59 -11.22 -21.23
N GLU A 51 3.01 -11.30 -22.42
CA GLU A 51 3.61 -12.06 -23.54
C GLU A 51 5.05 -11.62 -23.83
N ARG A 52 5.30 -10.32 -23.89
CA ARG A 52 6.64 -9.77 -24.15
C ARG A 52 7.62 -10.05 -23.01
N ALA A 53 7.20 -9.85 -21.76
CA ALA A 53 8.05 -10.00 -20.59
C ALA A 53 8.51 -11.45 -20.38
N PHE A 54 7.67 -12.44 -20.75
CA PHE A 54 7.97 -13.86 -20.57
C PHE A 54 8.56 -14.55 -21.84
N ARG A 55 8.95 -13.80 -22.86
CA ARG A 55 9.74 -14.37 -23.97
C ARG A 55 11.10 -14.84 -23.46
N ARG A 56 11.50 -16.08 -23.78
CA ARG A 56 12.70 -16.76 -23.25
C ARG A 56 14.00 -15.96 -23.41
N GLU A 57 14.10 -15.11 -24.41
CA GLU A 57 15.29 -14.33 -24.73
C GLU A 57 15.46 -13.06 -23.88
N SER A 58 14.39 -12.62 -23.19
CA SER A 58 14.35 -11.36 -22.45
C SER A 58 14.13 -11.49 -20.95
N LEU A 59 14.10 -12.72 -20.41
CA LEU A 59 13.80 -12.93 -19.00
C LEU A 59 14.94 -12.42 -18.10
N ASP A 60 14.66 -11.40 -17.29
CA ASP A 60 15.50 -10.99 -16.17
C ASP A 60 15.41 -12.03 -15.04
N ARG A 61 16.40 -12.93 -15.02
CA ARG A 61 16.42 -14.06 -14.09
C ARG A 61 16.58 -13.63 -12.63
N ALA A 62 17.27 -12.52 -12.37
CA ALA A 62 17.48 -12.03 -11.01
C ALA A 62 16.18 -11.49 -10.42
N ALA A 63 15.50 -10.58 -11.13
CA ALA A 63 14.20 -10.06 -10.72
C ALA A 63 13.16 -11.17 -10.60
N TRP A 64 13.09 -12.08 -11.57
CA TRP A 64 12.17 -13.23 -11.54
C TRP A 64 12.42 -14.14 -10.33
N HIS A 65 13.67 -14.44 -10.02
CA HIS A 65 14.04 -15.29 -8.88
C HIS A 65 13.61 -14.63 -7.56
N GLN A 66 13.86 -13.34 -7.37
CA GLN A 66 13.47 -12.62 -6.16
C GLN A 66 11.95 -12.60 -5.96
N ILE A 67 11.19 -12.32 -7.04
CA ILE A 67 9.73 -12.35 -6.99
C ILE A 67 9.22 -13.72 -6.54
N ARG A 68 9.77 -14.80 -7.10
CA ARG A 68 9.39 -16.18 -6.73
C ARG A 68 9.71 -16.55 -5.29
N ILE A 69 10.67 -15.89 -4.66
CA ILE A 69 10.96 -16.06 -3.23
C ILE A 69 9.92 -15.32 -2.37
N ASP A 70 9.53 -14.11 -2.78
CA ASP A 70 8.69 -13.24 -1.98
C ASP A 70 7.19 -13.58 -2.09
N VAL A 71 6.71 -13.98 -3.28
CA VAL A 71 5.30 -14.28 -3.52
C VAL A 71 4.72 -15.34 -2.55
N PRO A 72 5.35 -16.48 -2.29
CA PRO A 72 4.84 -17.46 -1.31
C PRO A 72 4.80 -16.94 0.13
N ARG A 73 5.55 -15.89 0.44
CA ARG A 73 5.63 -15.25 1.77
C ARG A 73 4.63 -14.10 1.92
N THR A 74 3.90 -13.75 0.86
CA THR A 74 2.88 -12.71 0.89
C THR A 74 1.66 -13.24 1.64
N ASN A 75 1.31 -12.60 2.76
CA ASN A 75 0.17 -12.96 3.63
C ASN A 75 0.02 -14.49 3.84
N PRO A 76 1.02 -15.19 4.38
CA PRO A 76 1.06 -16.66 4.41
C PRO A 76 -0.05 -17.29 5.28
N GLY A 77 -0.67 -16.49 6.17
CA GLY A 77 -1.79 -16.93 7.00
C GLY A 77 -3.16 -16.90 6.30
N LEU A 78 -3.26 -16.34 5.09
CA LEU A 78 -4.52 -16.19 4.37
C LEU A 78 -4.58 -17.17 3.18
N ARG A 79 -5.71 -17.90 3.08
CA ARG A 79 -5.91 -18.95 2.07
C ARG A 79 -5.78 -18.43 0.64
N LEU A 80 -6.30 -17.26 0.32
CA LEU A 80 -6.23 -16.67 -1.01
C LEU A 80 -4.78 -16.63 -1.53
N TRP A 81 -3.83 -16.20 -0.69
CA TRP A 81 -2.44 -15.96 -1.08
C TRP A 81 -1.59 -17.23 -1.18
N GLN A 82 -2.11 -18.36 -0.69
CA GLN A 82 -1.45 -19.66 -0.78
C GLN A 82 -1.89 -20.50 -1.99
N GLN A 83 -2.85 -20.01 -2.77
CA GLN A 83 -3.32 -20.69 -3.98
C GLN A 83 -2.35 -20.49 -5.14
N ALA A 84 -2.09 -21.53 -5.90
CA ALA A 84 -1.17 -21.50 -7.05
C ALA A 84 -1.60 -20.48 -8.13
N GLU A 85 -2.90 -20.34 -8.38
CA GLU A 85 -3.45 -19.35 -9.32
C GLU A 85 -3.15 -17.93 -8.88
N THR A 86 -3.35 -17.61 -7.59
CA THR A 86 -3.08 -16.29 -7.02
C THR A 86 -1.59 -15.98 -7.08
N GLN A 87 -0.74 -16.93 -6.68
CA GLN A 87 0.71 -16.75 -6.71
C GLN A 87 1.22 -16.51 -8.14
N ARG A 88 0.71 -17.27 -9.12
CA ARG A 88 1.05 -17.05 -10.55
C ARG A 88 0.61 -15.69 -11.07
N ALA A 89 -0.57 -15.21 -10.63
CA ALA A 89 -1.04 -13.88 -10.98
C ALA A 89 -0.12 -12.80 -10.39
N LEU A 90 0.24 -12.92 -9.10
CA LEU A 90 1.20 -12.01 -8.44
C LEU A 90 2.56 -12.00 -9.14
N GLU A 91 3.10 -13.17 -9.45
CA GLU A 91 4.38 -13.29 -10.15
C GLU A 91 4.35 -12.52 -11.49
N ARG A 92 3.28 -12.65 -12.28
CA ARG A 92 3.15 -11.94 -13.56
C ARG A 92 3.00 -10.43 -13.35
N ILE A 93 2.15 -10.00 -12.43
CA ILE A 93 1.92 -8.59 -12.11
C ILE A 93 3.26 -7.92 -11.73
N LEU A 94 3.96 -8.50 -10.78
CA LEU A 94 5.20 -7.93 -10.24
C LEU A 94 6.32 -7.93 -11.30
N TYR A 95 6.44 -9.00 -12.06
CA TYR A 95 7.48 -9.11 -13.06
C TYR A 95 7.26 -8.15 -14.25
N VAL A 96 6.03 -8.05 -14.76
CA VAL A 96 5.68 -7.10 -15.82
C VAL A 96 5.92 -5.67 -15.36
N TRP A 97 5.60 -5.35 -14.10
CA TRP A 97 5.86 -4.03 -13.55
C TRP A 97 7.37 -3.74 -13.46
N ALA A 98 8.15 -4.68 -12.93
CA ALA A 98 9.60 -4.53 -12.79
C ALA A 98 10.31 -4.27 -14.14
N ILE A 99 9.95 -5.02 -15.18
CA ILE A 99 10.52 -4.86 -16.52
C ILE A 99 10.14 -3.51 -17.15
N ARG A 100 8.97 -2.97 -16.83
CA ARG A 100 8.53 -1.65 -17.32
C ARG A 100 9.17 -0.49 -16.56
N HIS A 101 9.75 -0.74 -15.39
CA HIS A 101 10.33 0.27 -14.50
C HIS A 101 11.79 -0.09 -14.14
N PRO A 102 12.72 -0.11 -15.13
CA PRO A 102 14.08 -0.59 -14.90
C PRO A 102 14.90 0.28 -13.92
N ALA A 103 14.49 1.52 -13.67
CA ALA A 103 15.17 2.40 -12.72
C ALA A 103 14.99 1.95 -11.26
N SER A 104 13.87 1.32 -10.93
CA SER A 104 13.60 0.73 -9.62
C SER A 104 13.74 -0.80 -9.64
N GLY A 105 13.31 -1.45 -10.71
CA GLY A 105 13.15 -2.89 -10.76
C GLY A 105 12.16 -3.39 -9.75
N TYR A 106 12.22 -4.68 -9.41
CA TYR A 106 11.48 -5.23 -8.29
C TYR A 106 12.23 -5.00 -6.99
N VAL A 107 11.55 -4.47 -6.01
CA VAL A 107 12.05 -4.30 -4.63
C VAL A 107 11.14 -5.05 -3.67
N GLN A 108 11.73 -5.78 -2.71
CA GLN A 108 11.00 -6.50 -1.69
C GLN A 108 10.07 -5.54 -0.90
N GLY A 109 8.82 -5.94 -0.75
CA GLY A 109 7.75 -5.12 -0.16
C GLY A 109 6.72 -4.65 -1.20
N ILE A 110 7.08 -4.53 -2.48
CA ILE A 110 6.12 -4.23 -3.56
C ILE A 110 5.07 -5.36 -3.67
N ASN A 111 5.44 -6.61 -3.38
CA ASN A 111 4.52 -7.75 -3.33
C ASN A 111 3.36 -7.53 -2.34
N ASP A 112 3.64 -6.91 -1.20
CA ASP A 112 2.59 -6.62 -0.20
C ASP A 112 1.60 -5.57 -0.73
N LEU A 113 2.08 -4.55 -1.47
CA LEU A 113 1.25 -3.46 -2.00
C LEU A 113 0.25 -3.89 -3.09
N VAL A 114 0.45 -5.06 -3.69
CA VAL A 114 -0.51 -5.61 -4.67
C VAL A 114 -1.78 -6.08 -3.98
N THR A 115 -1.68 -6.56 -2.74
CA THR A 115 -2.73 -7.33 -2.09
C THR A 115 -4.04 -6.58 -1.88
N PRO A 116 -4.09 -5.30 -1.44
CA PRO A 116 -5.35 -4.58 -1.33
C PRO A 116 -6.06 -4.39 -2.67
N PHE A 117 -5.30 -4.15 -3.73
CA PHE A 117 -5.89 -4.01 -5.07
C PHE A 117 -6.46 -5.32 -5.58
N PHE A 118 -5.74 -6.43 -5.37
CA PHE A 118 -6.20 -7.75 -5.78
C PHE A 118 -7.51 -8.12 -5.07
N GLU A 119 -7.58 -7.95 -3.75
CA GLU A 119 -8.79 -8.25 -2.96
C GLU A 119 -9.97 -7.34 -3.34
N VAL A 120 -9.72 -6.04 -3.52
CA VAL A 120 -10.76 -5.10 -3.98
C VAL A 120 -11.24 -5.45 -5.39
N CYS A 121 -10.35 -5.76 -6.33
CA CYS A 121 -10.76 -6.17 -7.66
C CYS A 121 -11.49 -7.52 -7.65
N LEU A 122 -11.08 -8.46 -6.81
CA LEU A 122 -11.72 -9.78 -6.66
C LEU A 122 -13.14 -9.65 -6.10
N SER A 123 -13.40 -8.70 -5.19
CA SER A 123 -14.74 -8.48 -4.63
C SER A 123 -15.81 -8.10 -5.66
N ALA A 124 -15.41 -7.68 -6.87
CA ALA A 124 -16.35 -7.48 -7.99
C ALA A 124 -16.92 -8.79 -8.55
N TYR A 125 -16.34 -9.93 -8.22
CA TYR A 125 -16.66 -11.23 -8.80
C TYR A 125 -17.13 -12.27 -7.77
N THR A 126 -17.25 -11.89 -6.51
CA THR A 126 -17.69 -12.78 -5.42
C THR A 126 -18.46 -11.99 -4.35
N ASP A 127 -19.50 -12.62 -3.80
CA ASP A 127 -20.25 -12.13 -2.64
C ASP A 127 -19.67 -12.68 -1.32
N THR A 128 -18.63 -13.52 -1.39
CA THR A 128 -17.96 -14.10 -0.21
C THR A 128 -16.69 -13.30 0.12
N ASP A 129 -16.15 -13.55 1.32
CA ASP A 129 -14.89 -12.94 1.75
C ASP A 129 -13.75 -13.28 0.76
N PRO A 130 -13.13 -12.28 0.12
CA PRO A 130 -12.02 -12.49 -0.82
C PRO A 130 -10.86 -13.31 -0.23
N GLU A 131 -10.53 -13.12 1.06
CA GLU A 131 -9.42 -13.81 1.72
C GLU A 131 -9.58 -15.34 1.77
N THR A 132 -10.83 -15.83 1.69
CA THR A 132 -11.16 -17.26 1.72
C THR A 132 -11.58 -17.82 0.36
N PHE A 133 -11.73 -16.96 -0.64
CA PHE A 133 -12.27 -17.32 -1.96
C PHE A 133 -11.32 -18.25 -2.74
N GLU A 134 -11.90 -19.21 -3.48
CA GLU A 134 -11.16 -20.13 -4.35
C GLU A 134 -11.01 -19.53 -5.75
N LEU A 135 -9.85 -18.97 -6.07
CA LEU A 135 -9.63 -18.25 -7.33
C LEU A 135 -9.80 -19.14 -8.57
N ALA A 136 -9.47 -20.43 -8.45
CA ALA A 136 -9.62 -21.40 -9.54
C ALA A 136 -11.08 -21.61 -9.97
N SER A 137 -12.06 -21.25 -9.13
CA SER A 137 -13.49 -21.35 -9.48
C SER A 137 -13.94 -20.31 -10.50
N LEU A 138 -13.18 -19.21 -10.65
CA LEU A 138 -13.48 -18.19 -11.66
C LEU A 138 -13.09 -18.65 -13.07
N PRO A 139 -13.88 -18.30 -14.09
CA PRO A 139 -13.50 -18.49 -15.50
C PRO A 139 -12.17 -17.81 -15.82
N GLN A 140 -11.40 -18.38 -16.74
CA GLN A 140 -10.08 -17.85 -17.10
C GLN A 140 -10.11 -16.38 -17.51
N TYR A 141 -11.07 -15.96 -18.34
CA TYR A 141 -11.20 -14.58 -18.80
C TYR A 141 -11.45 -13.58 -17.63
N VAL A 142 -12.11 -14.04 -16.55
CA VAL A 142 -12.33 -13.22 -15.35
C VAL A 142 -11.03 -13.09 -14.57
N ARG A 143 -10.27 -14.19 -14.40
CA ARG A 143 -8.96 -14.16 -13.73
C ARG A 143 -7.97 -13.26 -14.46
N GLU A 144 -7.97 -13.30 -15.80
CA GLU A 144 -7.14 -12.42 -16.63
C GLU A 144 -7.55 -10.94 -16.49
N ALA A 145 -8.85 -10.66 -16.41
CA ALA A 145 -9.35 -9.32 -16.17
C ALA A 145 -8.99 -8.80 -14.79
N LEU A 146 -9.16 -9.62 -13.75
CA LEU A 146 -8.77 -9.32 -12.37
C LEU A 146 -7.28 -8.99 -12.27
N GLU A 147 -6.45 -9.82 -12.88
CA GLU A 147 -4.99 -9.62 -12.88
C GLU A 147 -4.58 -8.32 -13.55
N ALA A 148 -5.15 -8.02 -14.73
CA ALA A 148 -4.87 -6.79 -15.47
C ALA A 148 -5.33 -5.54 -14.70
N ASP A 149 -6.52 -5.56 -14.10
CA ASP A 149 -7.05 -4.43 -13.34
C ASP A 149 -6.21 -4.18 -12.07
N THR A 150 -5.80 -5.24 -11.38
CA THR A 150 -4.88 -5.17 -10.24
C THR A 150 -3.53 -4.55 -10.64
N PHE A 151 -2.95 -4.99 -11.77
CA PHE A 151 -1.70 -4.45 -12.29
C PHE A 151 -1.79 -2.94 -12.53
N TRP A 152 -2.87 -2.47 -13.17
CA TRP A 152 -3.01 -1.04 -13.47
C TRP A 152 -3.25 -0.20 -12.22
N CYS A 153 -4.04 -0.69 -11.26
CA CYS A 153 -4.24 0.00 -9.98
C CYS A 153 -2.92 0.11 -9.20
N MET A 154 -2.20 -0.98 -9.05
CA MET A 154 -0.87 -0.99 -8.42
C MET A 154 0.12 -0.06 -9.15
N SER A 155 0.17 -0.09 -10.48
CA SER A 155 1.05 0.78 -11.26
C SER A 155 0.78 2.25 -10.98
N ARG A 156 -0.50 2.65 -10.88
CA ARG A 156 -0.87 4.03 -10.55
C ARG A 156 -0.44 4.46 -9.16
N LEU A 157 -0.52 3.56 -8.18
CA LEU A 157 0.00 3.84 -6.84
C LEU A 157 1.52 4.01 -6.88
N LEU A 158 2.23 3.05 -7.49
CA LEU A 158 3.70 3.05 -7.52
C LEU A 158 4.29 4.23 -8.32
N ASP A 159 3.59 4.70 -9.36
CA ASP A 159 3.97 5.92 -10.10
C ASP A 159 4.07 7.13 -9.16
N GLY A 160 3.21 7.21 -8.13
CA GLY A 160 3.19 8.31 -7.14
C GLY A 160 4.26 8.20 -6.04
N ILE A 161 4.88 7.03 -5.87
CA ILE A 161 5.88 6.76 -4.81
C ILE A 161 7.14 6.08 -5.35
N GLN A 162 7.44 6.26 -6.63
CA GLN A 162 8.55 5.56 -7.29
C GLN A 162 9.91 5.83 -6.61
N ASP A 163 10.09 7.01 -6.03
CA ASP A 163 11.30 7.40 -5.31
C ASP A 163 11.52 6.65 -3.99
N ASN A 164 10.52 5.91 -3.50
CA ASN A 164 10.69 4.94 -2.42
C ASN A 164 11.51 3.71 -2.86
N TYR A 165 11.57 3.42 -4.17
CA TYR A 165 12.12 2.16 -4.71
C TYR A 165 13.32 2.33 -5.65
N ILE A 166 13.74 3.57 -5.93
CA ILE A 166 14.97 3.84 -6.67
C ILE A 166 16.20 3.81 -5.75
N PHE A 167 17.38 3.84 -6.34
CA PHE A 167 18.65 3.82 -5.60
C PHE A 167 18.68 4.86 -4.48
N ALA A 168 19.21 4.46 -3.31
CA ALA A 168 19.25 5.23 -2.07
C ALA A 168 17.89 5.58 -1.45
N GLN A 169 16.76 5.21 -2.05
CA GLN A 169 15.40 5.35 -1.53
C GLN A 169 15.08 6.75 -0.94
N PRO A 170 15.32 7.83 -1.70
CA PRO A 170 15.19 9.19 -1.18
C PRO A 170 13.77 9.52 -0.72
N GLY A 171 12.75 8.88 -1.30
CA GLY A 171 11.37 9.03 -0.87
C GLY A 171 11.16 8.54 0.57
N ILE A 172 11.69 7.37 0.91
CA ILE A 172 11.60 6.82 2.27
C ILE A 172 12.33 7.72 3.26
N LEU A 173 13.54 8.17 2.93
CA LEU A 173 14.33 9.05 3.82
C LEU A 173 13.59 10.36 4.12
N ARG A 174 12.97 10.99 3.11
CA ARG A 174 12.14 12.17 3.33
C ARG A 174 10.94 11.89 4.23
N GLN A 175 10.25 10.80 4.01
CA GLN A 175 9.08 10.42 4.81
C GLN A 175 9.46 10.13 6.27
N LEU A 176 10.61 9.50 6.51
CA LEU A 176 11.13 9.27 7.86
C LEU A 176 11.48 10.59 8.57
N SER A 177 12.07 11.55 7.87
CA SER A 177 12.35 12.88 8.40
C SER A 177 11.06 13.60 8.80
N VAL A 178 10.06 13.61 7.90
CA VAL A 178 8.74 14.20 8.19
C VAL A 178 8.09 13.53 9.41
N MET A 179 8.08 12.20 9.46
CA MET A 179 7.54 11.46 10.61
C MET A 179 8.22 11.85 11.92
N SER A 180 9.56 11.91 11.94
CA SER A 180 10.34 12.32 13.12
C SER A 180 9.97 13.74 13.58
N ASP A 181 9.92 14.70 12.64
CA ASP A 181 9.53 16.08 12.92
C ASP A 181 8.12 16.21 13.47
N VAL A 182 7.19 15.43 12.93
CA VAL A 182 5.79 15.39 13.41
C VAL A 182 5.74 14.83 14.83
N VAL A 183 6.42 13.72 15.11
CA VAL A 183 6.46 13.12 16.46
C VAL A 183 7.10 14.09 17.45
N GLN A 184 8.20 14.75 17.09
CA GLN A 184 8.85 15.76 17.95
C GLN A 184 7.92 16.90 18.35
N ARG A 185 7.05 17.35 17.43
CA ARG A 185 6.08 18.44 17.69
C ARG A 185 4.84 17.97 18.44
N MET A 186 4.40 16.75 18.14
CA MET A 186 3.18 16.16 18.70
C MET A 186 3.40 15.62 20.10
N ASP A 187 4.53 14.96 20.32
CA ASP A 187 4.92 14.29 21.58
C ASP A 187 6.42 14.39 21.82
N PRO A 188 6.89 15.55 22.33
CA PRO A 188 8.32 15.77 22.61
C PRO A 188 8.89 14.76 23.62
N GLU A 189 8.08 14.27 24.56
CA GLU A 189 8.50 13.30 25.59
C GLU A 189 8.80 11.94 24.96
N LEU A 190 7.90 11.43 24.10
CA LEU A 190 8.14 10.18 23.38
C LEU A 190 9.35 10.31 22.46
N HIS A 191 9.47 11.44 21.74
CA HIS A 191 10.61 11.67 20.85
C HIS A 191 11.95 11.67 21.64
N ALA A 192 12.01 12.36 22.79
CA ALA A 192 13.18 12.39 23.65
C ALA A 192 13.50 10.99 24.19
N HIS A 193 12.50 10.24 24.65
CA HIS A 193 12.70 8.90 25.19
C HIS A 193 13.25 7.93 24.12
N LEU A 194 12.75 7.97 22.88
CA LEU A 194 13.32 7.19 21.78
C LEU A 194 14.81 7.51 21.58
N ALA A 195 15.16 8.81 21.59
CA ALA A 195 16.54 9.25 21.43
C ALA A 195 17.44 8.83 22.62
N GLU A 196 16.96 8.95 23.86
CA GLU A 196 17.66 8.54 25.08
C GLU A 196 17.96 7.04 25.10
N GLN A 197 17.02 6.23 24.59
CA GLN A 197 17.19 4.79 24.46
C GLN A 197 17.99 4.38 23.22
N GLY A 198 18.36 5.32 22.35
CA GLY A 198 19.11 5.06 21.12
C GLY A 198 18.28 4.40 20.01
N VAL A 199 16.95 4.55 20.04
CA VAL A 199 16.04 4.04 19.00
C VAL A 199 15.93 5.06 17.88
N GLU A 200 16.42 4.70 16.70
CA GLU A 200 16.30 5.51 15.49
C GLU A 200 15.04 5.14 14.69
N TYR A 201 14.37 6.14 14.12
CA TYR A 201 13.17 5.93 13.29
C TYR A 201 13.41 4.94 12.15
N MET A 202 14.58 4.97 11.52
CA MET A 202 14.96 4.05 10.46
C MET A 202 14.86 2.58 10.87
N GLN A 203 15.16 2.23 12.12
CA GLN A 203 15.26 0.84 12.58
C GLN A 203 13.91 0.14 12.63
N PHE A 204 12.80 0.87 12.85
CA PHE A 204 11.48 0.28 12.96
C PHE A 204 10.50 0.74 11.88
N SER A 205 10.54 2.02 11.46
CA SER A 205 9.55 2.57 10.56
C SER A 205 9.95 2.54 9.07
N PHE A 206 11.16 2.09 8.73
CA PHE A 206 11.54 1.86 7.33
C PHE A 206 10.51 0.97 6.61
N ARG A 207 10.13 -0.17 7.20
CA ARG A 207 9.15 -1.07 6.59
C ARG A 207 7.73 -0.46 6.59
N TRP A 208 7.42 0.47 7.53
CA TRP A 208 6.15 1.20 7.53
C TRP A 208 6.02 2.08 6.28
N MET A 209 7.10 2.75 5.88
CA MET A 209 7.15 3.55 4.67
C MET A 209 7.23 2.67 3.41
N ASN A 210 8.09 1.65 3.43
CA ASN A 210 8.32 0.78 2.29
C ASN A 210 7.09 -0.07 1.91
N CYS A 211 6.35 -0.56 2.91
CA CYS A 211 5.18 -1.42 2.73
C CYS A 211 3.85 -0.72 3.07
N LEU A 212 3.83 0.58 3.31
CA LEU A 212 2.63 1.38 3.64
C LEU A 212 1.77 0.74 4.75
N LEU A 213 2.42 0.33 5.85
CA LEU A 213 1.83 -0.36 7.02
C LEU A 213 1.20 -1.74 6.72
N MET A 214 1.39 -2.30 5.53
CA MET A 214 0.81 -3.61 5.16
C MET A 214 1.20 -4.75 6.09
N ARG A 215 2.38 -4.66 6.72
CA ARG A 215 2.89 -5.69 7.65
C ARG A 215 2.50 -5.43 9.10
N GLU A 216 1.87 -4.31 9.37
CA GLU A 216 1.46 -3.89 10.72
C GLU A 216 -0.02 -4.13 11.00
N MET A 217 -0.83 -4.34 9.97
CA MET A 217 -2.28 -4.43 10.07
C MET A 217 -2.84 -5.50 9.13
N SER A 218 -4.11 -5.89 9.32
CA SER A 218 -4.82 -6.76 8.38
C SER A 218 -5.01 -6.06 7.03
N VAL A 219 -5.12 -6.83 5.94
CA VAL A 219 -5.41 -6.28 4.60
C VAL A 219 -6.73 -5.48 4.63
N LYS A 220 -7.72 -5.94 5.37
CA LYS A 220 -9.02 -5.24 5.52
C LYS A 220 -8.87 -3.86 6.16
N SER A 221 -8.05 -3.73 7.23
CA SER A 221 -7.75 -2.43 7.84
C SER A 221 -7.02 -1.51 6.88
N ILE A 222 -6.07 -2.04 6.12
CA ILE A 222 -5.34 -1.28 5.09
C ILE A 222 -6.28 -0.83 3.97
N ILE A 223 -7.19 -1.68 3.49
CA ILE A 223 -8.20 -1.30 2.49
C ILE A 223 -9.01 -0.10 2.99
N ARG A 224 -9.46 -0.12 4.26
CA ARG A 224 -10.16 1.03 4.84
C ARG A 224 -9.30 2.30 4.89
N ILE A 225 -8.03 2.18 5.27
CA ILE A 225 -7.08 3.30 5.29
C ILE A 225 -6.86 3.85 3.87
N TRP A 226 -6.74 2.99 2.89
CA TRP A 226 -6.49 3.41 1.51
C TRP A 226 -7.71 4.07 0.85
N ASP A 227 -8.94 3.80 1.29
CA ASP A 227 -10.11 4.60 0.88
C ASP A 227 -9.82 6.09 1.08
N THR A 228 -9.32 6.46 2.27
CA THR A 228 -8.97 7.84 2.63
C THR A 228 -7.74 8.35 1.87
N TYR A 229 -6.69 7.53 1.72
CA TYR A 229 -5.50 7.92 0.95
C TYR A 229 -5.85 8.24 -0.50
N LEU A 230 -6.62 7.39 -1.15
CA LEU A 230 -7.06 7.62 -2.54
C LEU A 230 -7.95 8.86 -2.65
N ALA A 231 -8.76 9.14 -1.63
CA ALA A 231 -9.57 10.35 -1.56
C ALA A 231 -8.73 11.63 -1.39
N GLU A 232 -7.63 11.59 -0.61
CA GLU A 232 -6.69 12.71 -0.44
C GLU A 232 -5.96 13.08 -1.74
N GLY A 233 -5.76 12.10 -2.64
CA GLY A 233 -5.17 12.33 -3.95
C GLY A 233 -3.82 11.69 -4.18
N ALA A 234 -3.19 12.03 -5.29
CA ALA A 234 -1.99 11.33 -5.78
C ALA A 234 -0.78 11.41 -4.83
N ASP A 235 -0.65 12.50 -4.08
CA ASP A 235 0.47 12.70 -3.15
C ASP A 235 0.24 12.08 -1.76
N SER A 236 -0.92 11.48 -1.51
CA SER A 236 -1.28 10.99 -0.18
C SER A 236 -0.35 9.88 0.33
N PHE A 237 0.07 8.99 -0.53
CA PHE A 237 0.96 7.88 -0.18
C PHE A 237 2.41 8.32 0.13
N ALA A 238 2.79 9.54 -0.21
CA ALA A 238 4.06 10.15 0.16
C ALA A 238 3.88 11.26 1.20
N GLY A 239 2.90 12.14 1.03
CA GLY A 239 2.74 13.35 1.83
C GLY A 239 1.83 13.20 3.06
N PHE A 240 0.83 12.29 3.03
CA PHE A 240 -0.06 12.04 4.18
C PHE A 240 0.41 10.85 5.04
N HIS A 241 1.00 9.84 4.42
CA HIS A 241 1.44 8.62 5.08
C HIS A 241 2.38 8.86 6.29
N PRO A 242 3.38 9.77 6.26
CA PRO A 242 4.22 10.03 7.42
C PRO A 242 3.46 10.53 8.65
N PHE A 243 2.40 11.31 8.45
CA PHE A 243 1.52 11.76 9.54
C PHE A 243 0.72 10.60 10.14
N VAL A 244 0.22 9.70 9.29
CA VAL A 244 -0.45 8.47 9.74
C VAL A 244 0.51 7.60 10.55
N CYS A 245 1.76 7.43 10.10
CA CYS A 245 2.78 6.69 10.83
C CYS A 245 3.17 7.35 12.16
N ALA A 246 3.22 8.68 12.23
CA ALA A 246 3.50 9.41 13.46
C ALA A 246 2.38 9.19 14.51
N VAL A 247 1.12 9.32 14.11
CA VAL A 247 -0.03 9.03 14.99
C VAL A 247 -0.09 7.56 15.35
N PHE A 248 0.23 6.67 14.42
CA PHE A 248 0.29 5.23 14.68
C PHE A 248 1.36 4.90 15.75
N LEU A 249 2.52 5.53 15.74
CA LEU A 249 3.52 5.41 16.79
C LEU A 249 3.00 5.96 18.12
N HIS A 250 2.40 7.14 18.11
CA HIS A 250 1.87 7.80 19.31
C HIS A 250 0.80 6.98 20.04
N ARG A 251 0.01 6.18 19.31
CA ARG A 251 -0.97 5.25 19.92
C ARG A 251 -0.37 4.29 20.94
N TRP A 252 0.92 4.01 20.83
CA TRP A 252 1.65 3.09 21.71
C TRP A 252 2.49 3.81 22.76
N ARG A 253 2.32 5.14 22.90
CA ARG A 253 3.09 6.01 23.75
C ARG A 253 3.28 5.47 25.17
N GLU A 254 2.17 5.14 25.84
CA GLU A 254 2.21 4.69 27.24
C GLU A 254 3.06 3.42 27.42
N ALA A 255 2.97 2.48 26.50
CA ALA A 255 3.78 1.28 26.53
C ALA A 255 5.26 1.59 26.22
N LEU A 256 5.52 2.39 25.18
CA LEU A 256 6.88 2.71 24.74
C LEU A 256 7.66 3.47 25.81
N LEU A 257 7.06 4.40 26.54
CA LEU A 257 7.71 5.16 27.61
C LEU A 257 8.18 4.31 28.80
N THR A 258 7.69 3.07 28.93
CA THR A 258 8.11 2.14 29.98
C THR A 258 9.18 1.15 29.53
N MET A 259 9.57 1.18 28.25
CA MET A 259 10.49 0.20 27.64
C MET A 259 11.88 0.77 27.45
N ASP A 260 12.87 -0.10 27.51
CA ASP A 260 14.25 0.16 27.06
C ASP A 260 14.37 -0.08 25.53
N PHE A 261 15.57 0.13 25.00
CA PHE A 261 15.88 -0.09 23.58
C PHE A 261 15.36 -1.43 23.06
N GLN A 262 15.70 -2.53 23.75
CA GLN A 262 15.35 -3.88 23.27
C GLN A 262 13.84 -4.12 23.32
N GLY A 263 13.20 -3.69 24.40
CA GLY A 263 11.75 -3.77 24.58
C GLY A 263 11.02 -3.02 23.47
N MET A 264 11.43 -1.78 23.17
CA MET A 264 10.83 -0.98 22.10
C MET A 264 10.99 -1.60 20.72
N ILE A 265 12.20 -2.04 20.35
CA ILE A 265 12.44 -2.66 19.04
C ILE A 265 11.60 -3.93 18.88
N MET A 266 11.55 -4.79 19.89
CA MET A 266 10.71 -6.00 19.85
C MET A 266 9.21 -5.67 19.76
N PHE A 267 8.74 -4.69 20.53
CA PHE A 267 7.34 -4.28 20.53
C PHE A 267 6.93 -3.68 19.17
N LEU A 268 7.75 -2.76 18.62
CA LEU A 268 7.50 -2.12 17.33
C LEU A 268 7.61 -3.09 16.13
N GLN A 269 8.25 -4.26 16.31
CA GLN A 269 8.26 -5.32 15.29
C GLN A 269 6.99 -6.17 15.26
N SER A 270 6.18 -6.16 16.32
CA SER A 270 4.98 -6.99 16.43
C SER A 270 3.88 -6.27 17.24
N LEU A 271 3.37 -5.19 16.65
CA LEU A 271 2.32 -4.38 17.28
C LEU A 271 0.99 -5.15 17.36
N PRO A 272 0.24 -5.04 18.48
CA PRO A 272 -1.01 -5.77 18.69
C PRO A 272 -2.21 -5.10 17.96
N THR A 273 -2.22 -5.20 16.63
CA THR A 273 -3.22 -4.60 15.74
C THR A 273 -4.28 -5.59 15.24
N GLN A 274 -4.24 -6.86 15.68
CA GLN A 274 -5.10 -7.94 15.17
C GLN A 274 -6.59 -7.68 15.35
N HIS A 275 -6.96 -6.84 16.32
CA HIS A 275 -8.35 -6.51 16.65
C HIS A 275 -8.76 -5.10 16.18
N TRP A 276 -7.93 -4.47 15.36
CA TRP A 276 -8.27 -3.15 14.83
C TRP A 276 -9.50 -3.20 13.95
N SER A 277 -10.42 -2.31 14.23
CA SER A 277 -11.68 -2.11 13.52
C SER A 277 -11.59 -0.94 12.55
N ASP A 278 -12.60 -0.76 11.70
CA ASP A 278 -12.73 0.43 10.86
C ASP A 278 -12.76 1.72 11.69
N LYS A 279 -13.30 1.67 12.90
CA LYS A 279 -13.31 2.81 13.84
C LYS A 279 -11.90 3.20 14.29
N ASP A 280 -11.03 2.23 14.53
CA ASP A 280 -9.62 2.50 14.88
C ASP A 280 -8.89 3.14 13.70
N ALA A 281 -9.15 2.67 12.48
CA ALA A 281 -8.62 3.28 11.27
C ALA A 281 -9.14 4.72 11.08
N GLU A 282 -10.44 4.98 11.31
CA GLU A 282 -11.03 6.31 11.23
C GLU A 282 -10.43 7.29 12.25
N MET A 283 -10.22 6.84 13.47
CA MET A 283 -9.57 7.65 14.51
C MET A 283 -8.13 7.98 14.13
N LEU A 284 -7.35 6.98 13.68
CA LEU A 284 -5.99 7.16 13.19
C LEU A 284 -5.91 8.20 12.07
N LEU A 285 -6.77 8.08 11.07
CA LEU A 285 -6.79 8.95 9.89
C LEU A 285 -7.24 10.37 10.23
N SER A 286 -8.25 10.52 11.09
CA SER A 286 -8.76 11.83 11.51
C SER A 286 -7.72 12.62 12.31
N GLU A 287 -7.03 11.94 13.21
CA GLU A 287 -5.95 12.53 14.01
C GLU A 287 -4.74 12.89 13.12
N ALA A 288 -4.36 12.01 12.20
CA ALA A 288 -3.29 12.29 11.24
C ALA A 288 -3.62 13.48 10.33
N PHE A 289 -4.88 13.61 9.90
CA PHE A 289 -5.32 14.75 9.10
C PHE A 289 -5.29 16.07 9.90
N MET A 290 -5.64 16.03 11.17
CA MET A 290 -5.51 17.19 12.07
C MET A 290 -4.04 17.65 12.13
N TYR A 291 -3.11 16.74 12.39
CA TYR A 291 -1.68 17.09 12.45
C TYR A 291 -1.12 17.52 11.09
N LYS A 292 -1.53 16.91 9.99
CA LYS A 292 -1.19 17.38 8.64
C LYS A 292 -1.65 18.82 8.42
N SER A 293 -2.86 19.18 8.88
CA SER A 293 -3.40 20.53 8.76
C SER A 293 -2.65 21.54 9.62
N LEU A 294 -2.20 21.13 10.82
CA LEU A 294 -1.46 22.00 11.75
C LEU A 294 -0.01 22.20 11.34
N PHE A 295 0.66 21.15 10.85
CA PHE A 295 2.12 21.14 10.63
C PHE A 295 2.53 21.12 9.17
N GLY A 296 1.66 20.67 8.25
CA GLY A 296 1.97 20.54 6.83
C GLY A 296 2.31 21.84 6.12
N ASN A 297 1.75 22.95 6.56
CA ASN A 297 1.99 24.29 5.98
C ASN A 297 3.28 24.95 6.51
N SER A 298 3.88 24.44 7.57
CA SER A 298 5.12 25.03 8.15
C SER A 298 6.41 24.55 7.47
N ALA A 299 6.36 23.53 6.63
CA ALA A 299 7.53 23.02 5.90
C ALA A 299 7.97 23.92 4.71
N HIS A 300 7.18 24.92 4.33
CA HIS A 300 7.48 25.85 3.23
C HIS A 300 8.06 27.22 3.67
N ILE A 301 8.29 27.44 4.97
CA ILE A 301 8.78 28.74 5.49
C ILE A 301 10.28 28.70 5.88
N GLY A 302 10.97 27.60 5.62
CA GLY A 302 12.38 27.39 6.00
C GLY A 302 13.28 26.93 4.85
N SER A 303 13.18 27.58 3.68
CA SER A 303 14.17 27.42 2.60
C SER A 303 14.64 28.78 2.11
#